data_a9d55b71fedc5738e3f147a6d8a4260d
#
_entry.id   a9d55b71fedc5738e3f147a6d8a4260d
#
_cell.length_a   1.000
_cell.length_b   1.000
_cell.length_c   1.000
_cell.angle_alpha   90.00
_cell.angle_beta   90.00
_cell.angle_gamma   90.00
#
_symmetry.space_group_name_H-M   'P 1'
#
loop_
_entity.id
_entity.type
_entity.pdbx_description
1 polymer ?
#
loop_
_entity_poly.entity_id
_entity_poly.type
_entity_poly.pdbx_seq_one_letter_code
_entity_poly.pdbx_strand_id
1 'polypeptide(L)'
;DFVQNPSQYTNKKIAENANLFKSWGITSFEFAPQYVSSDDGSFLDSVIQNGYAFTDRYDIAMSKDNKYGSLADLKAALKSLHAVGISAIADWVPDQIYNLPGDEVVTATRVNNYGETKDGAIINHSLYAAKTRTFGNDYQGKYGGAFLDELKRLYPQIFDRVQISTGKRMTTDEKITQWSAKYMNGTNILDRGSE
;
A
#
# COMPACT_ATOMS: atom_id res chain seq x y z
N ASP A 1 6.17 20.23 -0.42
CA ASP A 1 6.17 19.99 -1.88
C ASP A 1 5.57 18.62 -2.21
N PHE A 2 4.65 18.59 -3.17
CA PHE A 2 3.99 17.34 -3.59
C PHE A 2 4.92 16.47 -4.44
N VAL A 3 5.82 17.07 -5.18
CA VAL A 3 6.82 16.38 -6.00
C VAL A 3 8.20 16.87 -5.58
N GLN A 4 9.10 15.93 -5.29
CA GLN A 4 10.46 16.25 -4.87
C GLN A 4 11.41 16.22 -6.05
N ASN A 5 12.34 17.18 -6.08
CA ASN A 5 13.46 17.14 -6.99
C ASN A 5 14.38 15.96 -6.62
N PRO A 6 14.93 15.20 -7.58
CA PRO A 6 15.82 14.07 -7.30
C PRO A 6 17.02 14.38 -6.39
N SER A 7 17.53 15.61 -6.42
CA SER A 7 18.60 16.05 -5.52
C SER A 7 18.15 16.24 -4.07
N GLN A 8 16.85 16.31 -3.84
CA GLN A 8 16.25 16.61 -2.55
C GLN A 8 15.37 15.47 -2.02
N TYR A 9 15.47 14.29 -2.61
CA TYR A 9 14.71 13.13 -2.15
C TYR A 9 14.90 12.90 -0.66
N THR A 10 13.78 12.65 0.04
CA THR A 10 13.76 12.45 1.49
C THR A 10 14.76 11.39 1.93
N ASN A 11 14.82 10.26 1.24
CA ASN A 11 15.73 9.18 1.61
C ASN A 11 17.21 9.57 1.49
N LYS A 12 17.56 10.38 0.49
CA LYS A 12 18.92 10.96 0.39
C LYS A 12 19.23 11.86 1.59
N LYS A 13 18.30 12.72 1.94
CA LYS A 13 18.48 13.63 3.08
C LYS A 13 18.58 12.89 4.41
N ILE A 14 17.84 11.82 4.58
CA ILE A 14 17.97 10.94 5.75
C ILE A 14 19.37 10.34 5.80
N ALA A 15 19.86 9.78 4.69
CA ALA A 15 21.19 9.18 4.62
C ALA A 15 22.31 10.18 4.96
N GLU A 16 22.20 11.41 4.44
CA GLU A 16 23.20 12.48 4.66
C GLU A 16 23.21 13.01 6.10
N ASN A 17 22.07 12.94 6.81
CA ASN A 17 21.89 13.61 8.09
C ASN A 17 21.69 12.68 9.29
N ALA A 18 21.99 11.39 9.15
CA ALA A 18 21.77 10.41 10.22
C ALA A 18 22.51 10.77 11.53
N ASN A 19 23.75 11.30 11.45
CA ASN A 19 24.50 11.76 12.60
C ASN A 19 23.84 12.98 13.30
N LEU A 20 23.26 13.88 12.52
CA LEU A 20 22.53 15.03 13.05
C LEU A 20 21.29 14.58 13.81
N PHE A 21 20.51 13.65 13.26
CA PHE A 21 19.35 13.08 13.94
C PHE A 21 19.75 12.37 15.23
N LYS A 22 20.85 11.65 15.23
CA LYS A 22 21.40 11.04 16.45
C LYS A 22 21.77 12.08 17.50
N SER A 23 22.38 13.20 17.10
CA SER A 23 22.75 14.29 18.01
C SER A 23 21.53 14.97 18.65
N TRP A 24 20.37 14.91 17.99
CA TRP A 24 19.10 15.39 18.51
C TRP A 24 18.39 14.40 19.44
N GLY A 25 18.99 13.23 19.66
CA GLY A 25 18.41 12.18 20.52
C GLY A 25 17.36 11.32 19.84
N ILE A 26 17.25 11.37 18.51
CA ILE A 26 16.32 10.49 17.78
C ILE A 26 16.80 9.04 17.88
N THR A 27 15.92 8.15 18.28
CA THR A 27 16.19 6.73 18.46
C THR A 27 15.50 5.85 17.41
N SER A 28 14.42 6.32 16.81
CA SER A 28 13.66 5.62 15.80
C SER A 28 13.19 6.58 14.72
N PHE A 29 13.14 6.08 13.48
CA PHE A 29 12.67 6.83 12.32
C PHE A 29 11.54 6.05 11.65
N GLU A 30 10.36 6.65 11.54
CA GLU A 30 9.24 6.06 10.81
C GLU A 30 9.31 6.50 9.35
N PHE A 31 9.24 5.51 8.47
CA PHE A 31 9.19 5.72 7.03
C PHE A 31 7.75 5.55 6.55
N ALA A 32 7.26 6.53 5.81
CA ALA A 32 6.04 6.35 5.03
C ALA A 32 6.17 5.15 4.09
N PRO A 33 5.06 4.53 3.65
CA PRO A 33 5.12 3.41 2.71
C PRO A 33 5.93 3.77 1.47
N GLN A 34 6.92 2.94 1.15
CA GLN A 34 7.91 3.21 0.09
C GLN A 34 7.48 2.70 -1.28
N TYR A 35 6.20 2.42 -1.46
CA TYR A 35 5.69 1.93 -2.73
C TYR A 35 5.72 2.99 -3.83
N VAL A 36 5.89 2.52 -5.06
CA VAL A 36 5.66 3.34 -6.26
C VAL A 36 4.18 3.66 -6.33
N SER A 37 3.86 4.94 -6.47
CA SER A 37 2.48 5.40 -6.58
C SER A 37 1.85 4.95 -7.90
N SER A 38 0.53 4.74 -7.87
CA SER A 38 -0.27 4.50 -9.07
C SER A 38 -0.09 5.63 -10.09
N ASP A 39 -0.08 5.30 -11.38
CA ASP A 39 0.05 6.26 -12.48
C ASP A 39 -1.27 6.95 -12.86
N ASP A 40 -2.37 6.64 -12.19
CA ASP A 40 -3.66 7.27 -12.46
C ASP A 40 -3.74 8.65 -11.81
N GLY A 41 -3.71 9.70 -12.62
CA GLY A 41 -3.81 11.08 -12.17
C GLY A 41 -5.21 11.53 -11.74
N SER A 42 -6.22 10.65 -11.75
CA SER A 42 -7.59 10.99 -11.36
C SER A 42 -7.78 11.10 -9.84
N PHE A 43 -6.87 10.52 -9.05
CA PHE A 43 -6.89 10.58 -7.60
C PHE A 43 -5.78 11.48 -7.06
N LEU A 44 -6.09 12.30 -6.07
CA LEU A 44 -5.13 13.19 -5.44
C LEU A 44 -3.89 12.45 -4.94
N ASP A 45 -4.07 11.31 -4.31
CA ASP A 45 -2.96 10.51 -3.77
C ASP A 45 -1.99 10.02 -4.86
N SER A 46 -2.51 9.66 -6.03
CA SER A 46 -1.68 9.29 -7.18
C SER A 46 -0.97 10.51 -7.77
N VAL A 47 -1.65 11.67 -7.82
CA VAL A 47 -1.07 12.93 -8.30
C VAL A 47 0.09 13.37 -7.42
N ILE A 48 -0.06 13.28 -6.11
CA ILE A 48 1.02 13.61 -5.15
C ILE A 48 2.06 12.50 -5.01
N GLN A 49 1.85 11.39 -5.69
CA GLN A 49 2.76 10.25 -5.78
C GLN A 49 3.21 9.68 -4.43
N ASN A 50 2.33 9.68 -3.43
CA ASN A 50 2.66 9.11 -2.12
C ASN A 50 2.64 7.57 -2.14
N GLY A 51 3.33 6.97 -1.20
CA GLY A 51 3.44 5.52 -1.10
C GLY A 51 2.18 4.80 -0.63
N TYR A 52 1.14 5.53 -0.21
CA TYR A 52 -0.15 4.94 0.16
C TYR A 52 -1.04 4.59 -1.04
N ALA A 53 -0.80 5.22 -2.19
CA ALA A 53 -1.59 5.07 -3.41
C ALA A 53 -0.94 4.10 -4.41
N PHE A 54 -0.71 2.86 -4.03
CA PHE A 54 -0.01 1.88 -4.86
C PHE A 54 -0.97 0.92 -5.58
N THR A 55 -0.61 0.54 -6.79
CA THR A 55 -1.26 -0.55 -7.54
C THR A 55 -0.57 -1.89 -7.29
N ASP A 56 0.76 -1.87 -7.19
CA ASP A 56 1.60 -3.04 -7.01
C ASP A 56 2.22 -3.03 -5.62
N ARG A 57 1.70 -3.86 -4.71
CA ARG A 57 2.16 -3.96 -3.33
C ARG A 57 3.54 -4.60 -3.15
N TYR A 58 4.20 -4.98 -4.22
CA TYR A 58 5.57 -5.51 -4.21
C TYR A 58 6.59 -4.53 -4.79
N ASP A 59 6.13 -3.39 -5.30
CA ASP A 59 6.98 -2.40 -5.95
C ASP A 59 7.46 -1.33 -4.98
N ILE A 60 8.50 -1.66 -4.23
CA ILE A 60 9.19 -0.71 -3.34
C ILE A 60 10.33 -0.04 -4.12
N ALA A 61 9.98 0.89 -4.99
CA ALA A 61 10.93 1.54 -5.91
C ALA A 61 11.75 0.55 -6.77
N MET A 62 11.14 -0.58 -7.17
CA MET A 62 11.78 -1.60 -8.01
C MET A 62 11.68 -1.27 -9.49
N SER A 63 10.54 -0.73 -9.93
CA SER A 63 10.30 -0.36 -11.33
C SER A 63 10.79 1.03 -11.69
N LYS A 64 10.66 1.95 -10.75
CA LYS A 64 11.07 3.37 -10.88
C LYS A 64 11.23 3.97 -9.48
N ASP A 65 11.72 5.19 -9.40
CA ASP A 65 11.78 5.93 -8.14
C ASP A 65 10.37 6.13 -7.57
N ASN A 66 10.25 6.04 -6.25
CA ASN A 66 9.06 6.48 -5.53
C ASN A 66 9.17 7.98 -5.20
N LYS A 67 8.19 8.53 -4.50
CA LYS A 67 8.21 9.93 -4.05
C LYS A 67 9.45 10.30 -3.23
N TYR A 68 10.01 9.35 -2.51
CA TYR A 68 11.08 9.58 -1.52
C TYR A 68 12.47 9.26 -2.05
N GLY A 69 12.57 8.69 -3.24
CA GLY A 69 13.82 8.40 -3.92
C GLY A 69 13.85 7.02 -4.60
N SER A 70 15.05 6.62 -4.99
CA SER A 70 15.32 5.31 -5.56
C SER A 70 15.41 4.22 -4.48
N LEU A 71 15.38 2.96 -4.91
CA LEU A 71 15.67 1.84 -4.01
C LEU A 71 17.06 1.95 -3.37
N ALA A 72 18.04 2.48 -4.12
CA ALA A 72 19.38 2.72 -3.60
C ALA A 72 19.38 3.79 -2.50
N ASP A 73 18.61 4.85 -2.68
CA ASP A 73 18.45 5.91 -1.66
C ASP A 73 17.81 5.38 -0.38
N LEU A 74 16.78 4.54 -0.50
CA LEU A 74 16.15 3.88 0.65
C LEU A 74 17.15 3.00 1.40
N LYS A 75 17.89 2.14 0.69
CA LYS A 75 18.93 1.29 1.29
C LYS A 75 20.02 2.12 1.97
N ALA A 76 20.44 3.23 1.37
CA ALA A 76 21.43 4.13 1.95
C ALA A 76 20.90 4.79 3.24
N ALA A 77 19.65 5.24 3.25
CA ALA A 77 18.99 5.80 4.43
C ALA A 77 18.97 4.80 5.59
N LEU A 78 18.49 3.59 5.33
CA LEU A 78 18.45 2.51 6.33
C LEU A 78 19.85 2.19 6.87
N LYS A 79 20.84 2.05 5.99
CA LYS A 79 22.23 1.78 6.38
C LYS A 79 22.80 2.89 7.26
N SER A 80 22.59 4.15 6.90
CA SER A 80 23.10 5.30 7.64
C SER A 80 22.45 5.44 9.03
N LEU A 81 21.14 5.22 9.13
CA LEU A 81 20.42 5.24 10.42
C LEU A 81 20.92 4.10 11.33
N HIS A 82 21.01 2.88 10.82
CA HIS A 82 21.48 1.74 11.60
C HIS A 82 22.92 1.93 12.07
N ALA A 83 23.80 2.52 11.25
CA ALA A 83 25.19 2.79 11.61
C ALA A 83 25.34 3.70 12.84
N VAL A 84 24.37 4.54 13.12
CA VAL A 84 24.35 5.42 14.30
C VAL A 84 23.39 4.94 15.40
N GLY A 85 22.85 3.73 15.26
CA GLY A 85 21.94 3.12 16.24
C GLY A 85 20.54 3.74 16.27
N ILE A 86 20.05 4.22 15.14
CA ILE A 86 18.66 4.65 14.96
C ILE A 86 17.90 3.51 14.30
N SER A 87 16.80 3.08 14.90
CA SER A 87 15.91 2.06 14.33
C SER A 87 15.07 2.63 13.20
N ALA A 88 14.80 1.83 12.18
CA ALA A 88 13.84 2.16 11.14
C ALA A 88 12.51 1.40 11.37
N ILE A 89 11.41 2.11 11.29
CA ILE A 89 10.05 1.57 11.40
C ILE A 89 9.36 1.79 10.05
N ALA A 90 8.82 0.74 9.46
CA ALA A 90 8.05 0.85 8.23
C ALA A 90 6.57 1.07 8.57
N ASP A 91 5.99 2.13 8.05
CA ASP A 91 4.54 2.26 8.00
C ASP A 91 4.01 1.30 6.91
N TRP A 92 3.13 0.41 7.33
CA TRP A 92 2.55 -0.60 6.46
C TRP A 92 1.03 -0.60 6.54
N VAL A 93 0.40 -0.18 5.46
CA VAL A 93 -1.05 -0.09 5.34
C VAL A 93 -1.54 -1.09 4.30
N PRO A 94 -1.95 -2.30 4.70
CA PRO A 94 -2.27 -3.39 3.77
C PRO A 94 -3.73 -3.40 3.30
N ASP A 95 -4.53 -2.38 3.60
CA ASP A 95 -5.97 -2.43 3.37
C ASP A 95 -6.41 -1.92 2.00
N GLN A 96 -5.58 -1.18 1.26
CA GLN A 96 -5.94 -0.64 -0.05
C GLN A 96 -5.04 -1.14 -1.18
N ILE A 97 -5.61 -1.07 -2.37
CA ILE A 97 -4.92 -1.16 -3.66
C ILE A 97 -5.55 -0.13 -4.60
N TYR A 98 -4.74 0.57 -5.39
CA TYR A 98 -5.19 1.66 -6.26
C TYR A 98 -5.16 1.24 -7.72
N ASN A 99 -6.19 1.64 -8.47
CA ASN A 99 -6.19 1.67 -9.93
C ASN A 99 -5.71 0.39 -10.61
N LEU A 100 -6.25 -0.74 -10.20
CA LEU A 100 -6.11 -1.97 -10.95
C LEU A 100 -6.61 -1.75 -12.39
N PRO A 101 -5.99 -2.38 -13.41
CA PRO A 101 -6.25 -2.04 -14.80
C PRO A 101 -7.62 -2.46 -15.32
N GLY A 102 -8.25 -3.45 -14.69
CA GLY A 102 -9.51 -4.02 -15.14
C GLY A 102 -10.72 -3.54 -14.36
N ASP A 103 -11.81 -3.33 -15.07
CA ASP A 103 -13.10 -2.92 -14.52
C ASP A 103 -14.01 -4.12 -14.27
N GLU A 104 -14.80 -4.06 -13.22
CA GLU A 104 -15.90 -4.97 -12.95
C GLU A 104 -17.17 -4.18 -12.65
N VAL A 105 -18.32 -4.77 -12.96
CA VAL A 105 -19.62 -4.27 -12.49
C VAL A 105 -19.99 -5.05 -11.25
N VAL A 106 -20.17 -4.33 -10.15
CA VAL A 106 -20.53 -4.90 -8.84
C VAL A 106 -21.85 -4.34 -8.38
N THR A 107 -22.55 -5.10 -7.55
CA THR A 107 -23.69 -4.58 -6.80
C THR A 107 -23.16 -3.95 -5.52
N ALA A 108 -23.41 -2.68 -5.34
CA ALA A 108 -22.89 -1.92 -4.21
C ALA A 108 -24.03 -1.27 -3.43
N THR A 109 -23.78 -1.05 -2.15
CA THR A 109 -24.57 -0.15 -1.30
C THR A 109 -23.71 1.06 -1.02
N ARG A 110 -24.21 2.24 -1.36
CA ARG A 110 -23.55 3.47 -0.95
C ARG A 110 -23.83 3.72 0.52
N VAL A 111 -22.79 3.88 1.29
CA VAL A 111 -22.87 4.28 2.68
C VAL A 111 -22.37 5.72 2.76
N ASN A 112 -23.13 6.59 3.39
CA ASN A 112 -22.65 7.94 3.66
C ASN A 112 -21.66 7.88 4.82
N ASN A 113 -20.38 7.93 4.50
CA ASN A 113 -19.28 7.67 5.44
C ASN A 113 -18.99 8.84 6.38
N TYR A 114 -19.57 9.98 6.19
CA TYR A 114 -19.25 11.16 7.02
C TYR A 114 -20.12 11.28 8.28
N GLY A 115 -20.69 10.16 8.71
CA GLY A 115 -21.46 10.16 9.96
C GLY A 115 -22.70 11.06 9.90
N GLU A 116 -23.14 11.43 8.72
CA GLU A 116 -24.43 12.06 8.55
C GLU A 116 -25.51 11.05 8.90
N THR A 117 -25.76 10.98 10.18
CA THR A 117 -26.91 10.29 10.72
C THR A 117 -28.02 11.31 10.80
N LYS A 118 -29.06 11.08 10.07
CA LYS A 118 -30.33 11.71 10.39
C LYS A 118 -30.91 10.92 11.55
N ASP A 119 -31.05 11.55 12.70
CA ASP A 119 -31.60 10.92 13.91
C ASP A 119 -30.79 9.72 14.45
N GLY A 120 -29.47 9.72 14.27
CA GLY A 120 -28.60 8.66 14.79
C GLY A 120 -28.56 7.36 13.97
N ALA A 121 -29.26 7.31 12.84
CA ALA A 121 -29.25 6.14 11.95
C ALA A 121 -28.29 6.31 10.76
N ILE A 122 -27.52 5.29 10.44
CA ILE A 122 -26.75 5.24 9.18
C ILE A 122 -27.76 5.19 8.03
N ILE A 123 -27.70 6.17 7.13
CA ILE A 123 -28.54 6.15 5.94
C ILE A 123 -27.94 5.19 4.93
N ASN A 124 -28.52 4.01 4.83
CA ASN A 124 -28.19 3.05 3.78
C ASN A 124 -28.93 3.45 2.50
N HIS A 125 -28.20 3.57 1.42
CA HIS A 125 -28.76 3.78 0.10
C HIS A 125 -29.15 2.45 -0.55
N SER A 126 -30.03 2.52 -1.54
CA SER A 126 -30.45 1.35 -2.30
C SER A 126 -29.26 0.64 -2.96
N LEU A 127 -29.42 -0.64 -3.20
CA LEU A 127 -28.47 -1.40 -4.01
C LEU A 127 -28.47 -0.89 -5.45
N TYR A 128 -27.30 -0.73 -6.01
CA TYR A 128 -27.13 -0.31 -7.41
C TYR A 128 -25.93 -1.01 -8.04
N ALA A 129 -25.91 -1.08 -9.36
CA ALA A 129 -24.76 -1.56 -10.10
C ALA A 129 -23.72 -0.43 -10.23
N ALA A 130 -22.50 -0.72 -9.85
CA ALA A 130 -21.40 0.23 -9.92
C ALA A 130 -20.23 -0.36 -10.72
N LYS A 131 -19.59 0.47 -11.55
CA LYS A 131 -18.38 0.11 -12.25
C LYS A 131 -17.17 0.47 -11.38
N THR A 132 -16.28 -0.50 -11.17
CA THR A 132 -15.13 -0.35 -10.28
C THR A 132 -13.85 -0.89 -10.91
N ARG A 133 -12.70 -0.39 -10.52
CA ARG A 133 -11.37 -0.90 -10.91
C ARG A 133 -10.87 -1.91 -9.89
N THR A 134 -11.41 -3.10 -9.94
CA THR A 134 -11.13 -4.17 -8.97
C THR A 134 -10.44 -5.38 -9.58
N PHE A 135 -10.20 -5.40 -10.89
CA PHE A 135 -9.66 -6.55 -11.61
C PHE A 135 -8.24 -6.32 -12.12
N GLY A 136 -7.33 -7.22 -11.81
CA GLY A 136 -5.94 -7.16 -12.27
C GLY A 136 -5.04 -8.19 -11.62
N ASN A 137 -3.80 -8.23 -12.08
CA ASN A 137 -2.79 -9.14 -11.52
C ASN A 137 -2.33 -8.68 -10.13
N ASP A 138 -1.97 -9.65 -9.30
CA ASP A 138 -1.34 -9.38 -8.01
C ASP A 138 0.19 -9.22 -8.10
N TYR A 139 0.83 -9.31 -9.21
CA TYR A 139 2.27 -9.11 -9.43
C TYR A 139 3.23 -9.81 -8.46
N GLN A 140 2.76 -10.75 -7.66
CA GLN A 140 3.51 -11.42 -6.59
C GLN A 140 4.87 -11.99 -7.05
N GLY A 141 4.95 -12.44 -8.30
CA GLY A 141 6.16 -12.99 -8.89
C GLY A 141 7.07 -11.98 -9.59
N LYS A 142 6.64 -10.73 -9.77
CA LYS A 142 7.29 -9.80 -10.70
C LYS A 142 8.70 -9.39 -10.30
N TYR A 143 8.96 -9.22 -9.01
CA TYR A 143 10.25 -8.71 -8.51
C TYR A 143 11.11 -9.78 -7.82
N GLY A 144 11.25 -10.92 -8.46
CA GLY A 144 12.09 -12.02 -7.95
C GLY A 144 11.35 -13.00 -7.03
N GLY A 145 10.15 -12.90 -6.97
CA GLY A 145 8.99 -13.48 -6.50
C GLY A 145 8.86 -14.73 -5.73
N ALA A 146 9.86 -15.27 -5.16
CA ALA A 146 9.70 -16.32 -4.14
C ALA A 146 9.38 -15.73 -2.75
N PHE A 147 8.73 -14.55 -2.69
CA PHE A 147 8.45 -13.87 -1.43
C PHE A 147 7.74 -14.76 -0.41
N LEU A 148 6.68 -15.45 -0.81
CA LEU A 148 5.99 -16.36 0.10
C LEU A 148 6.81 -17.61 0.41
N ASP A 149 7.58 -18.11 -0.53
CA ASP A 149 8.45 -19.26 -0.32
C ASP A 149 9.59 -18.90 0.61
N GLU A 150 10.18 -17.71 0.45
CA GLU A 150 11.20 -17.20 1.35
C GLU A 150 10.63 -16.92 2.76
N LEU A 151 9.46 -16.35 2.85
CA LEU A 151 8.77 -16.13 4.12
C LEU A 151 8.48 -17.45 4.84
N LYS A 152 8.06 -18.48 4.10
CA LYS A 152 7.86 -19.83 4.63
C LYS A 152 9.16 -20.46 5.10
N ARG A 153 10.24 -20.24 4.37
CA ARG A 153 11.57 -20.73 4.73
C ARG A 153 12.08 -20.08 6.02
N LEU A 154 11.92 -18.75 6.15
CA LEU A 154 12.41 -17.98 7.30
C LEU A 154 11.50 -18.10 8.53
N TYR A 155 10.20 -18.12 8.30
CA TYR A 155 9.19 -18.05 9.36
C TYR A 155 8.06 -19.07 9.12
N PRO A 156 8.35 -20.38 9.10
CA PRO A 156 7.34 -21.40 8.80
C PRO A 156 6.15 -21.36 9.74
N GLN A 157 6.34 -20.92 10.97
CA GLN A 157 5.26 -20.80 11.97
C GLN A 157 4.16 -19.80 11.58
N ILE A 158 4.41 -18.85 10.69
CA ILE A 158 3.38 -17.91 10.20
C ILE A 158 2.30 -18.67 9.42
N PHE A 159 2.71 -19.67 8.66
CA PHE A 159 1.82 -20.47 7.82
C PHE A 159 1.13 -21.62 8.55
N ASP A 160 1.48 -21.84 9.81
CA ASP A 160 0.89 -22.87 10.66
C ASP A 160 -0.29 -22.34 11.49
N ARG A 161 -0.79 -21.18 11.14
CA ARG A 161 -1.87 -20.52 11.86
C ARG A 161 -3.23 -20.80 11.24
N VAL A 162 -4.24 -20.77 12.07
CA VAL A 162 -5.64 -20.89 11.67
C VAL A 162 -6.20 -19.51 11.37
N GLN A 163 -6.80 -19.35 10.21
CA GLN A 163 -7.53 -18.15 9.85
C GLN A 163 -8.78 -18.04 10.71
N ILE A 164 -8.90 -16.95 11.48
CA ILE A 164 -9.98 -16.77 12.47
C ILE A 164 -11.36 -16.78 11.79
N SER A 165 -11.49 -16.15 10.63
CA SER A 165 -12.76 -16.02 9.91
C SER A 165 -13.31 -17.34 9.35
N THR A 166 -12.45 -18.30 9.04
CA THR A 166 -12.84 -19.56 8.40
C THR A 166 -12.60 -20.80 9.24
N GLY A 167 -11.83 -20.69 10.32
CA GLY A 167 -11.37 -21.84 11.12
C GLY A 167 -10.43 -22.79 10.37
N LYS A 168 -10.00 -22.43 9.16
CA LYS A 168 -9.10 -23.24 8.34
C LYS A 168 -7.65 -22.87 8.56
N ARG A 169 -6.78 -23.87 8.45
CA ARG A 169 -5.33 -23.64 8.47
C ARG A 169 -4.90 -22.86 7.21
N MET A 170 -4.09 -21.83 7.40
CA MET A 170 -3.51 -21.10 6.28
C MET A 170 -2.52 -21.98 5.54
N THR A 171 -2.60 -22.00 4.23
CA THR A 171 -1.65 -22.69 3.36
C THR A 171 -0.96 -21.70 2.43
N THR A 172 0.25 -22.03 1.99
CA THR A 172 0.99 -21.20 1.04
C THR A 172 0.44 -21.27 -0.39
N ASP A 173 -0.48 -22.20 -0.63
CA ASP A 173 -1.03 -22.45 -1.96
C ASP A 173 -2.25 -21.59 -2.26
N GLU A 174 -2.84 -20.96 -1.23
CA GLU A 174 -3.95 -20.03 -1.35
C GLU A 174 -3.46 -18.61 -1.68
N LYS A 175 -2.82 -18.47 -2.83
CA LYS A 175 -2.30 -17.17 -3.29
C LYS A 175 -3.38 -16.44 -4.08
N ILE A 176 -3.56 -15.16 -3.79
CA ILE A 176 -4.26 -14.27 -4.70
C ILE A 176 -3.30 -13.94 -5.84
N THR A 177 -3.53 -14.52 -7.01
CA THR A 177 -2.76 -14.24 -8.22
C THR A 177 -3.44 -13.20 -9.11
N GLN A 178 -4.74 -13.02 -8.91
CA GLN A 178 -5.56 -12.07 -9.63
C GLN A 178 -6.57 -11.43 -8.68
N TRP A 179 -6.58 -10.12 -8.62
CA TRP A 179 -7.56 -9.36 -7.88
C TRP A 179 -8.90 -9.32 -8.61
N SER A 180 -9.96 -9.29 -7.84
CA SER A 180 -11.33 -9.08 -8.30
C SER A 180 -12.18 -8.54 -7.15
N ALA A 181 -13.37 -8.05 -7.44
CA ALA A 181 -14.30 -7.49 -6.46
C ALA A 181 -14.63 -8.44 -5.30
N LYS A 182 -14.54 -9.76 -5.50
CA LYS A 182 -14.79 -10.76 -4.45
C LYS A 182 -13.82 -10.68 -3.25
N TYR A 183 -12.67 -10.01 -3.43
CA TYR A 183 -11.67 -9.80 -2.37
C TYR A 183 -11.74 -8.41 -1.74
N MET A 184 -12.68 -7.56 -2.18
CA MET A 184 -12.78 -6.16 -1.77
C MET A 184 -13.99 -5.98 -0.85
N ASN A 185 -13.80 -5.20 0.22
CA ASN A 185 -14.89 -4.79 1.10
C ASN A 185 -15.56 -3.50 0.66
N GLY A 186 -14.81 -2.67 -0.02
CA GLY A 186 -15.25 -1.37 -0.51
C GLY A 186 -14.37 -0.87 -1.63
N THR A 187 -14.87 0.09 -2.37
CA THR A 187 -14.15 0.65 -3.52
C THR A 187 -14.61 2.06 -3.79
N ASN A 188 -13.76 2.84 -4.45
CA ASN A 188 -14.18 4.08 -5.08
C ASN A 188 -14.95 3.77 -6.37
N ILE A 189 -16.06 4.44 -6.57
CA ILE A 189 -16.88 4.30 -7.75
C ILE A 189 -16.34 5.23 -8.84
N LEU A 190 -16.11 4.68 -10.03
CA LEU A 190 -15.55 5.42 -11.16
C LEU A 190 -16.58 6.38 -11.79
N ASP A 191 -17.83 5.97 -11.85
CA ASP A 191 -18.92 6.78 -12.39
C ASP A 191 -19.81 7.29 -11.27
N ARG A 192 -19.74 8.59 -11.04
CA ARG A 192 -20.58 9.30 -10.09
C ARG A 192 -21.68 10.11 -10.78
N GLY A 193 -21.76 10.03 -12.09
CA GLY A 193 -22.62 10.89 -12.91
C GLY A 193 -24.09 10.49 -12.95
N SER A 194 -24.46 9.41 -12.29
CA SER A 194 -25.84 8.88 -12.27
C SER A 194 -26.48 8.98 -10.88
N GLU A 195 -26.18 10.01 -10.14
CA GLU A 195 -26.87 10.30 -8.87
C GLU A 195 -28.24 10.93 -9.10
#